data_9c3e213db0e6bfc2a88f002dd6ac88ad
#
_entry.id   9c3e213db0e6bfc2a88f002dd6ac88ad
#
_cell.length_a   1.000
_cell.length_b   1.000
_cell.length_c   1.000
_cell.angle_alpha   90.00
_cell.angle_beta   90.00
_cell.angle_gamma   90.00
#
_symmetry.space_group_name_H-M   'P 1'
#
loop_
_entity.id
_entity.type
_entity.pdbx_description
1 polymer ?
#
loop_
_entity_poly.entity_id
_entity_poly.type
_entity_poly.pdbx_seq_one_letter_code
_entity_poly.pdbx_strand_id
1 'polypeptide(L)'
;ANPHDTSVIKSFTCRIITAEAFKNSCPSLDLILTPNGFGIVNNSNVVPASRERVDKLIESLEMERDRAIHLLLSSLPSIPDWLNTAHCRRFASTMFPTLDVVDSLGINFPKWRKYTELRPIIEDIELMIETQYIGHEQMEVFRHEAMTKSSSSTLVSNIIRSLKACEVQLIKDKLSPDPALLPIPSTLTNIVNIIRLHPSEFLEWHNSTIASLYKPVIYENKKGDKAYWF
;
A
#
# COMPACT_ATOMS: atom_id res chain seq x y z
N ALA A 1 -8.42 -24.55 10.64
CA ALA A 1 -7.52 -24.63 9.49
C ALA A 1 -6.13 -25.02 9.98
N ASN A 2 -5.48 -25.90 9.25
CA ASN A 2 -4.13 -26.33 9.59
C ASN A 2 -3.17 -25.13 9.40
N PRO A 3 -2.39 -24.69 10.41
CA PRO A 3 -1.54 -23.50 10.30
C PRO A 3 -0.42 -23.61 9.22
N HIS A 4 -0.27 -24.81 8.63
CA HIS A 4 0.69 -25.07 7.55
C HIS A 4 0.02 -25.31 6.19
N ASP A 5 -1.26 -24.95 6.02
CA ASP A 5 -1.93 -25.13 4.73
C ASP A 5 -1.49 -24.06 3.71
N THR A 6 -0.41 -24.38 2.99
CA THR A 6 0.10 -23.56 1.89
C THR A 6 -0.69 -23.74 0.58
N SER A 7 -1.74 -24.56 0.57
CA SER A 7 -2.53 -24.88 -0.62
C SER A 7 -3.17 -23.63 -1.22
N VAL A 8 -3.67 -22.74 -0.37
CA VAL A 8 -4.30 -21.46 -0.77
C VAL A 8 -3.27 -20.55 -1.46
N ILE A 9 -2.08 -20.41 -0.87
CA ILE A 9 -0.97 -19.62 -1.44
C ILE A 9 -0.56 -20.18 -2.80
N LYS A 10 -0.37 -21.50 -2.87
CA LYS A 10 -0.06 -22.19 -4.13
C LYS A 10 -1.15 -21.94 -5.18
N SER A 11 -2.42 -22.00 -4.81
CA SER A 11 -3.53 -21.72 -5.70
C SER A 11 -3.47 -20.31 -6.29
N PHE A 12 -3.28 -19.27 -5.45
CA PHE A 12 -3.16 -17.89 -5.93
C PHE A 12 -1.93 -17.71 -6.81
N THR A 13 -0.78 -18.28 -6.42
CA THR A 13 0.44 -18.22 -7.22
C THR A 13 0.25 -18.86 -8.60
N CYS A 14 -0.38 -20.04 -8.66
CA CYS A 14 -0.69 -20.69 -9.94
C CYS A 14 -1.61 -19.81 -10.81
N ARG A 15 -2.64 -19.19 -10.23
CA ARG A 15 -3.54 -18.29 -10.97
C ARG A 15 -2.80 -17.07 -11.53
N ILE A 16 -1.91 -16.45 -10.75
CA ILE A 16 -1.08 -15.32 -11.21
C ILE A 16 -0.22 -15.74 -12.40
N ILE A 17 0.51 -16.85 -12.26
CA ILE A 17 1.41 -17.35 -13.31
C ILE A 17 0.62 -17.71 -14.57
N THR A 18 -0.51 -18.43 -14.43
CA THR A 18 -1.33 -18.85 -15.56
C THR A 18 -1.93 -17.65 -16.29
N ALA A 19 -2.51 -16.68 -15.56
CA ALA A 19 -3.09 -15.49 -16.17
C ALA A 19 -2.03 -14.65 -16.91
N GLU A 20 -0.86 -14.46 -16.31
CA GLU A 20 0.24 -13.70 -16.93
C GLU A 20 0.82 -14.43 -18.15
N ALA A 21 1.04 -15.75 -18.07
CA ALA A 21 1.54 -16.55 -19.18
C ALA A 21 0.57 -16.54 -20.36
N PHE A 22 -0.73 -16.71 -20.08
CA PHE A 22 -1.76 -16.70 -21.14
C PHE A 22 -1.89 -15.30 -21.77
N LYS A 23 -1.93 -14.26 -20.96
CA LYS A 23 -1.94 -12.88 -21.45
C LYS A 23 -0.78 -12.61 -22.42
N ASN A 24 0.43 -13.01 -22.03
CA ASN A 24 1.63 -12.80 -22.85
C ASN A 24 1.64 -13.64 -24.14
N SER A 25 0.91 -14.75 -24.16
CA SER A 25 0.78 -15.61 -25.33
C SER A 25 -0.32 -15.15 -26.29
N CYS A 26 -1.35 -14.46 -25.82
CA CYS A 26 -2.52 -14.05 -26.62
C CYS A 26 -2.17 -13.42 -27.96
N PRO A 27 -1.21 -12.45 -28.05
CA PRO A 27 -0.86 -11.81 -29.31
C PRO A 27 -0.24 -12.71 -30.37
N SER A 28 0.22 -13.90 -29.98
CA SER A 28 0.93 -14.84 -30.87
C SER A 28 0.14 -16.13 -31.14
N LEU A 29 -1.05 -16.30 -30.55
CA LEU A 29 -1.82 -17.54 -30.67
C LEU A 29 -2.38 -17.78 -32.08
N ASP A 30 -2.55 -16.74 -32.88
CA ASP A 30 -3.02 -16.78 -34.26
C ASP A 30 -1.87 -16.77 -35.29
N LEU A 31 -0.62 -16.65 -34.83
CA LEU A 31 0.54 -16.62 -35.69
C LEU A 31 1.06 -18.04 -35.96
N ILE A 32 1.28 -18.33 -37.21
CA ILE A 32 1.97 -19.57 -37.67
C ILE A 32 3.27 -19.20 -38.41
N LEU A 33 4.31 -19.99 -38.16
CA LEU A 33 5.54 -19.88 -38.92
C LEU A 33 5.38 -20.63 -40.26
N THR A 34 5.52 -19.91 -41.35
CA THR A 34 5.51 -20.46 -42.70
C THR A 34 6.90 -20.34 -43.35
N PRO A 35 7.20 -21.06 -44.42
CA PRO A 35 8.48 -20.90 -45.14
C PRO A 35 8.78 -19.48 -45.61
N ASN A 36 7.72 -18.64 -45.78
CA ASN A 36 7.81 -17.26 -46.24
C ASN A 36 7.69 -16.23 -45.12
N GLY A 37 7.71 -16.66 -43.83
CA GLY A 37 7.55 -15.79 -42.66
C GLY A 37 6.35 -16.14 -41.81
N PHE A 38 5.91 -15.17 -40.97
CA PHE A 38 4.72 -15.33 -40.13
C PHE A 38 3.43 -15.15 -40.92
N GLY A 39 2.49 -16.07 -40.76
CA GLY A 39 1.13 -16.00 -41.29
C GLY A 39 0.09 -16.03 -40.20
N ILE A 40 -1.16 -15.75 -40.54
CA ILE A 40 -2.32 -15.84 -39.64
C ILE A 40 -3.12 -17.09 -40.00
N VAL A 41 -3.55 -17.84 -38.98
CA VAL A 41 -4.46 -18.97 -39.18
C VAL A 41 -5.80 -18.46 -39.72
N ASN A 42 -6.07 -18.80 -40.98
CA ASN A 42 -7.37 -18.51 -41.58
C ASN A 42 -7.79 -19.76 -42.40
N ASN A 43 -8.80 -20.45 -41.89
CA ASN A 43 -9.39 -21.58 -42.61
C ASN A 43 -10.92 -21.42 -42.70
N SER A 44 -11.60 -22.24 -43.49
CA SER A 44 -13.02 -22.14 -43.74
C SER A 44 -13.92 -22.23 -42.48
N ASN A 45 -13.38 -22.74 -41.38
CA ASN A 45 -14.13 -22.98 -40.14
C ASN A 45 -13.76 -22.06 -38.98
N VAL A 46 -12.62 -21.34 -39.07
CA VAL A 46 -12.11 -20.49 -37.99
C VAL A 46 -11.64 -19.17 -38.58
N VAL A 47 -12.24 -18.10 -38.09
CA VAL A 47 -11.85 -16.72 -38.44
C VAL A 47 -11.07 -16.13 -37.25
N PRO A 48 -9.95 -15.43 -37.49
CA PRO A 48 -9.21 -14.77 -36.43
C PRO A 48 -10.12 -13.88 -35.56
N ALA A 49 -9.90 -13.88 -34.26
CA ALA A 49 -10.64 -13.01 -33.37
C ALA A 49 -10.40 -11.54 -33.70
N SER A 50 -11.42 -10.70 -33.57
CA SER A 50 -11.24 -9.28 -33.74
C SER A 50 -10.33 -8.74 -32.64
N ARG A 51 -9.53 -7.71 -32.94
CA ARG A 51 -8.63 -7.03 -31.99
C ARG A 51 -9.35 -6.67 -30.68
N GLU A 52 -10.56 -6.13 -30.78
CA GLU A 52 -11.37 -5.76 -29.62
C GLU A 52 -11.66 -6.95 -28.69
N ARG A 53 -11.90 -8.14 -29.24
CA ARG A 53 -12.12 -9.37 -28.44
C ARG A 53 -10.83 -9.82 -27.77
N VAL A 54 -9.71 -9.73 -28.45
CA VAL A 54 -8.38 -10.06 -27.89
C VAL A 54 -8.04 -9.08 -26.78
N ASP A 55 -8.24 -7.78 -26.98
CA ASP A 55 -7.99 -6.74 -26.00
C ASP A 55 -8.84 -6.96 -24.72
N LYS A 56 -10.15 -7.29 -24.88
CA LYS A 56 -11.03 -7.64 -23.74
C LYS A 56 -10.60 -8.91 -23.02
N LEU A 57 -10.06 -9.90 -23.72
CA LEU A 57 -9.52 -11.10 -23.10
C LEU A 57 -8.26 -10.76 -22.28
N ILE A 58 -7.36 -9.98 -22.83
CA ILE A 58 -6.15 -9.52 -22.14
C ILE A 58 -6.53 -8.75 -20.87
N GLU A 59 -7.48 -7.81 -20.96
CA GLU A 59 -8.01 -7.06 -19.81
C GLU A 59 -8.57 -7.99 -18.73
N SER A 60 -9.37 -8.98 -19.13
CA SER A 60 -9.93 -9.97 -18.20
C SER A 60 -8.84 -10.79 -17.49
N LEU A 61 -7.80 -11.20 -18.21
CA LEU A 61 -6.66 -11.93 -17.63
C LEU A 61 -5.85 -11.07 -16.66
N GLU A 62 -5.67 -9.80 -16.96
CA GLU A 62 -5.03 -8.85 -16.04
C GLU A 62 -5.86 -8.62 -14.78
N MET A 63 -7.18 -8.50 -14.91
CA MET A 63 -8.09 -8.38 -13.75
C MET A 63 -8.02 -9.62 -12.85
N GLU A 64 -8.00 -10.81 -13.44
CA GLU A 64 -7.87 -12.06 -12.69
C GLU A 64 -6.52 -12.18 -11.99
N ARG A 65 -5.43 -11.79 -12.66
CA ARG A 65 -4.09 -11.70 -12.07
C ARG A 65 -4.07 -10.73 -10.88
N ASP A 66 -4.58 -9.52 -11.06
CA ASP A 66 -4.57 -8.47 -10.04
C ASP A 66 -5.40 -8.90 -8.82
N ARG A 67 -6.54 -9.55 -9.04
CA ARG A 67 -7.35 -10.15 -7.97
C ARG A 67 -6.58 -11.24 -7.23
N ALA A 68 -5.89 -12.12 -7.94
CA ALA A 68 -5.10 -13.19 -7.32
C ALA A 68 -3.90 -12.62 -6.54
N ILE A 69 -3.24 -11.57 -7.03
CA ILE A 69 -2.18 -10.85 -6.30
C ILE A 69 -2.73 -10.24 -5.01
N HIS A 70 -3.85 -9.54 -5.06
CA HIS A 70 -4.47 -8.95 -3.88
C HIS A 70 -4.80 -10.00 -2.81
N LEU A 71 -5.39 -11.12 -3.22
CA LEU A 71 -5.72 -12.23 -2.32
C LEU A 71 -4.46 -12.89 -1.74
N LEU A 72 -3.43 -13.08 -2.55
CA LEU A 72 -2.13 -13.58 -2.11
C LEU A 72 -1.54 -12.66 -1.03
N LEU A 73 -1.39 -11.37 -1.31
CA LEU A 73 -0.83 -10.39 -0.38
C LEU A 73 -1.63 -10.33 0.93
N SER A 74 -2.97 -10.40 0.85
CA SER A 74 -3.85 -10.40 2.02
C SER A 74 -3.73 -11.68 2.86
N SER A 75 -3.28 -12.80 2.28
CA SER A 75 -3.14 -14.08 2.96
C SER A 75 -1.76 -14.30 3.57
N LEU A 76 -0.73 -13.62 3.08
CA LEU A 76 0.66 -13.79 3.53
C LEU A 76 0.86 -13.58 5.05
N PRO A 77 0.23 -12.58 5.71
CA PRO A 77 0.40 -12.37 7.14
C PRO A 77 -0.07 -13.53 8.02
N SER A 78 -0.93 -14.42 7.50
CA SER A 78 -1.39 -15.62 8.22
C SER A 78 -0.40 -16.78 8.19
N ILE A 79 0.68 -16.67 7.41
CA ILE A 79 1.70 -17.72 7.30
C ILE A 79 2.70 -17.56 8.43
N PRO A 80 2.96 -18.63 9.22
CA PRO A 80 4.02 -18.62 10.20
C PRO A 80 5.35 -18.20 9.58
N ASP A 81 6.13 -17.45 10.34
CA ASP A 81 7.46 -16.94 9.96
C ASP A 81 7.51 -15.97 8.77
N TRP A 82 6.42 -15.75 8.03
CA TRP A 82 6.40 -14.76 6.93
C TRP A 82 6.85 -13.38 7.41
N LEU A 83 6.35 -12.93 8.55
CA LEU A 83 6.64 -11.61 9.13
C LEU A 83 8.14 -11.41 9.39
N ASN A 84 8.90 -12.49 9.60
CA ASN A 84 10.33 -12.46 9.88
C ASN A 84 11.20 -12.49 8.62
N THR A 85 10.60 -12.64 7.44
CA THR A 85 11.35 -12.75 6.18
C THR A 85 11.82 -11.40 5.65
N ALA A 86 12.94 -11.39 4.92
CA ALA A 86 13.41 -10.22 4.19
C ALA A 86 12.40 -9.77 3.10
N HIS A 87 11.63 -10.72 2.55
CA HIS A 87 10.58 -10.42 1.57
C HIS A 87 9.42 -9.67 2.22
N CYS A 88 8.98 -10.10 3.43
CA CYS A 88 7.97 -9.37 4.19
C CYS A 88 8.42 -7.93 4.46
N ARG A 89 9.63 -7.73 4.97
CA ARG A 89 10.16 -6.38 5.25
C ARG A 89 10.15 -5.48 4.03
N ARG A 90 10.41 -6.02 2.84
CA ARG A 90 10.34 -5.26 1.59
C ARG A 90 8.91 -4.88 1.21
N PHE A 91 7.91 -5.74 1.48
CA PHE A 91 6.50 -5.44 1.24
C PHE A 91 5.88 -4.57 2.33
N ALA A 92 6.25 -4.81 3.58
CA ALA A 92 5.78 -4.05 4.75
C ALA A 92 6.51 -2.72 4.96
N SER A 93 7.32 -2.28 3.99
CA SER A 93 7.97 -0.96 4.04
C SER A 93 6.98 0.20 4.00
N THR A 94 5.70 -0.07 3.71
CA THR A 94 4.63 0.91 3.66
C THR A 94 3.38 0.45 4.39
N MET A 95 2.50 1.40 4.75
CA MET A 95 1.21 1.11 5.37
C MET A 95 0.19 0.49 4.39
N PHE A 96 0.53 0.39 3.09
CA PHE A 96 -0.28 -0.22 2.05
C PHE A 96 0.35 -1.53 1.53
N PRO A 97 0.28 -2.63 2.30
CA PRO A 97 0.86 -3.91 1.89
C PRO A 97 0.05 -4.64 0.81
N THR A 98 -1.10 -4.10 0.40
CA THR A 98 -2.02 -4.65 -0.59
C THR A 98 -2.39 -3.62 -1.66
N LEU A 99 -3.22 -4.01 -2.64
CA LEU A 99 -3.65 -3.11 -3.71
C LEU A 99 -4.75 -2.11 -3.29
N ASP A 100 -5.13 -2.08 -2.01
CA ASP A 100 -6.22 -1.22 -1.50
C ASP A 100 -5.99 0.27 -1.73
N VAL A 101 -4.73 0.72 -1.78
CA VAL A 101 -4.38 2.12 -2.09
C VAL A 101 -4.87 2.52 -3.47
N VAL A 102 -4.79 1.63 -4.45
CA VAL A 102 -5.22 1.89 -5.83
C VAL A 102 -6.74 2.09 -5.89
N ASP A 103 -7.49 1.27 -5.12
CA ASP A 103 -8.95 1.43 -4.96
C ASP A 103 -9.30 2.75 -4.27
N SER A 104 -8.54 3.11 -3.23
CA SER A 104 -8.73 4.37 -2.50
C SER A 104 -8.47 5.62 -3.35
N LEU A 105 -7.65 5.48 -4.39
CA LEU A 105 -7.41 6.53 -5.40
C LEU A 105 -8.49 6.58 -6.48
N GLY A 106 -9.45 5.64 -6.49
CA GLY A 106 -10.49 5.53 -7.53
C GLY A 106 -9.99 4.96 -8.85
N ILE A 107 -8.85 4.28 -8.85
CA ILE A 107 -8.26 3.64 -10.04
C ILE A 107 -8.78 2.21 -10.11
N ASN A 108 -9.59 1.91 -11.12
CA ASN A 108 -10.23 0.61 -11.22
C ASN A 108 -9.30 -0.46 -11.81
N PHE A 109 -8.47 -0.10 -12.79
CA PHE A 109 -7.67 -1.06 -13.57
C PHE A 109 -6.57 -0.36 -14.41
N PRO A 110 -5.41 -0.96 -14.66
CA PRO A 110 -4.83 -2.18 -14.05
C PRO A 110 -4.20 -1.90 -12.68
N LYS A 111 -4.61 -2.63 -11.64
CA LYS A 111 -4.26 -2.32 -10.24
C LYS A 111 -2.80 -2.61 -9.91
N TRP A 112 -2.28 -3.79 -10.29
CA TRP A 112 -0.90 -4.16 -9.97
C TRP A 112 0.12 -3.20 -10.59
N ARG A 113 -0.08 -2.87 -11.85
CA ARG A 113 0.79 -1.91 -12.55
C ARG A 113 0.75 -0.55 -11.87
N LYS A 114 -0.44 -0.06 -11.55
CA LYS A 114 -0.61 1.22 -10.86
C LYS A 114 0.00 1.21 -9.46
N TYR A 115 -0.17 0.13 -8.71
CA TYR A 115 0.47 -0.03 -7.41
C TYR A 115 2.00 0.06 -7.50
N THR A 116 2.61 -0.61 -8.47
CA THR A 116 4.07 -0.56 -8.66
C THR A 116 4.57 0.83 -9.08
N GLU A 117 3.80 1.55 -9.89
CA GLU A 117 4.09 2.95 -10.28
C GLU A 117 3.96 3.91 -9.09
N LEU A 118 3.01 3.68 -8.20
CA LEU A 118 2.74 4.52 -7.02
C LEU A 118 3.70 4.27 -5.86
N ARG A 119 4.29 3.10 -5.79
CA ARG A 119 5.09 2.68 -4.64
C ARG A 119 6.21 3.66 -4.25
N PRO A 120 7.02 4.19 -5.15
CA PRO A 120 8.03 5.21 -4.81
C PRO A 120 7.41 6.47 -4.21
N ILE A 121 6.23 6.87 -4.71
CA ILE A 121 5.52 8.05 -4.21
C ILE A 121 5.01 7.81 -2.78
N ILE A 122 4.50 6.59 -2.51
CA ILE A 122 4.05 6.19 -1.17
C ILE A 122 5.23 6.18 -0.21
N GLU A 123 6.34 5.58 -0.59
CA GLU A 123 7.56 5.51 0.21
C GLU A 123 8.10 6.91 0.58
N ASP A 124 8.10 7.85 -0.37
CA ASP A 124 8.49 9.25 -0.14
C ASP A 124 7.55 9.95 0.86
N ILE A 125 6.24 9.76 0.71
CA ILE A 125 5.24 10.37 1.58
C ILE A 125 5.36 9.81 2.99
N GLU A 126 5.47 8.49 3.13
CA GLU A 126 5.63 7.86 4.44
C GLU A 126 6.95 8.28 5.11
N LEU A 127 8.04 8.42 4.37
CA LEU A 127 9.29 8.92 4.90
C LEU A 127 9.14 10.35 5.45
N MET A 128 8.39 11.20 4.76
CA MET A 128 8.07 12.56 5.23
C MET A 128 7.24 12.52 6.51
N ILE A 129 6.18 11.68 6.57
CA ILE A 129 5.35 11.52 7.76
C ILE A 129 6.16 10.97 8.93
N GLU A 130 6.98 9.96 8.68
CA GLU A 130 7.86 9.34 9.66
C GLU A 130 8.84 10.36 10.27
N THR A 131 9.52 11.12 9.41
CA THR A 131 10.58 12.04 9.85
C THR A 131 10.08 13.32 10.50
N GLN A 132 8.87 13.79 10.16
CA GLN A 132 8.35 15.07 10.63
C GLN A 132 7.27 14.95 11.72
N TYR A 133 6.55 13.82 11.81
CA TYR A 133 5.35 13.72 12.64
C TYR A 133 5.34 12.53 13.60
N ILE A 134 5.70 11.33 13.11
CA ILE A 134 5.40 10.08 13.82
C ILE A 134 6.65 9.47 14.49
N GLY A 135 7.81 9.56 13.86
CA GLY A 135 9.02 8.85 14.30
C GLY A 135 9.10 7.41 13.79
N HIS A 136 10.32 6.92 13.64
CA HIS A 136 10.60 5.64 13.00
C HIS A 136 9.94 4.46 13.73
N GLU A 137 10.19 4.33 15.02
CA GLU A 137 9.75 3.20 15.84
C GLU A 137 8.21 3.08 15.85
N GLN A 138 7.52 4.20 16.02
CA GLN A 138 6.06 4.21 16.01
C GLN A 138 5.50 3.93 14.62
N MET A 139 6.16 4.40 13.55
CA MET A 139 5.75 4.12 12.18
C MET A 139 5.90 2.62 11.84
N GLU A 140 6.94 1.94 12.34
CA GLU A 140 7.09 0.49 12.22
C GLU A 140 5.95 -0.28 12.90
N VAL A 141 5.52 0.17 14.08
CA VAL A 141 4.34 -0.41 14.76
C VAL A 141 3.10 -0.26 13.89
N PHE A 142 2.86 0.93 13.32
CA PHE A 142 1.70 1.16 12.45
C PHE A 142 1.75 0.33 11.17
N ARG A 143 2.91 0.18 10.53
CA ARG A 143 3.09 -0.69 9.35
C ARG A 143 2.80 -2.14 9.69
N HIS A 144 3.31 -2.64 10.82
CA HIS A 144 3.07 -4.00 11.27
C HIS A 144 1.58 -4.25 11.54
N GLU A 145 0.88 -3.36 12.26
CA GLU A 145 -0.55 -3.49 12.52
C GLU A 145 -1.40 -3.35 11.25
N ALA A 146 -1.01 -2.45 10.34
CA ALA A 146 -1.67 -2.30 9.04
C ALA A 146 -1.58 -3.58 8.19
N MET A 147 -0.45 -4.29 8.27
CA MET A 147 -0.23 -5.54 7.55
C MET A 147 -0.96 -6.73 8.18
N THR A 148 -0.88 -6.86 9.50
CA THR A 148 -1.49 -7.98 10.23
C THR A 148 -3.00 -7.82 10.41
N LYS A 149 -3.53 -6.62 10.17
CA LYS A 149 -4.93 -6.24 10.46
C LYS A 149 -5.30 -6.51 11.94
N SER A 150 -4.30 -6.53 12.79
CA SER A 150 -4.43 -6.77 14.23
C SER A 150 -3.99 -5.51 14.95
N SER A 151 -4.92 -4.76 15.45
CA SER A 151 -4.64 -3.52 16.17
C SER A 151 -4.74 -3.73 17.67
N SER A 152 -3.83 -3.13 18.42
CA SER A 152 -3.79 -3.18 19.89
C SER A 152 -5.02 -2.54 20.53
N SER A 153 -5.58 -1.50 19.87
CA SER A 153 -6.79 -0.83 20.36
C SER A 153 -7.60 -0.20 19.23
N THR A 154 -8.85 0.16 19.54
CA THR A 154 -9.72 0.93 18.63
C THR A 154 -9.13 2.29 18.29
N LEU A 155 -8.44 2.94 19.25
CA LEU A 155 -7.79 4.22 19.03
C LEU A 155 -6.66 4.08 18.00
N VAL A 156 -5.78 3.10 18.16
CA VAL A 156 -4.69 2.82 17.22
C VAL A 156 -5.22 2.51 15.83
N SER A 157 -6.28 1.69 15.72
CA SER A 157 -6.98 1.43 14.44
C SER A 157 -7.47 2.70 13.78
N ASN A 158 -8.03 3.63 14.55
CA ASN A 158 -8.53 4.91 14.04
C ASN A 158 -7.40 5.81 13.57
N ILE A 159 -6.28 5.86 14.28
CA ILE A 159 -5.09 6.61 13.87
C ILE A 159 -4.53 6.05 12.56
N ILE A 160 -4.34 4.74 12.46
CA ILE A 160 -3.86 4.09 11.23
C ILE A 160 -4.78 4.42 10.04
N ARG A 161 -6.10 4.35 10.24
CA ARG A 161 -7.07 4.71 9.19
C ARG A 161 -6.95 6.17 8.79
N SER A 162 -6.77 7.07 9.75
CA SER A 162 -6.62 8.52 9.49
C SER A 162 -5.31 8.82 8.78
N LEU A 163 -4.21 8.16 9.16
CA LEU A 163 -2.92 8.27 8.46
C LEU A 163 -3.05 7.80 7.01
N LYS A 164 -3.62 6.62 6.77
CA LYS A 164 -3.87 6.12 5.40
C LYS A 164 -4.71 7.08 4.56
N ALA A 165 -5.73 7.69 5.17
CA ALA A 165 -6.54 8.69 4.46
C ALA A 165 -5.73 9.95 4.10
N CYS A 166 -4.86 10.42 5.00
CA CYS A 166 -3.93 11.52 4.72
C CYS A 166 -2.94 11.17 3.60
N GLU A 167 -2.37 9.97 3.64
CA GLU A 167 -1.44 9.51 2.60
C GLU A 167 -2.11 9.43 1.24
N VAL A 168 -3.33 8.87 1.15
CA VAL A 168 -4.11 8.84 -0.09
C VAL A 168 -4.34 10.26 -0.63
N GLN A 169 -4.62 11.22 0.24
CA GLN A 169 -4.81 12.61 -0.18
C GLN A 169 -3.49 13.22 -0.67
N LEU A 170 -2.37 12.99 0.02
CA LEU A 170 -1.04 13.44 -0.39
C LEU A 170 -0.62 12.83 -1.73
N ILE A 171 -0.97 11.55 -1.98
CA ILE A 171 -0.73 10.90 -3.26
C ILE A 171 -1.55 11.60 -4.36
N LYS A 172 -2.83 11.88 -4.10
CA LYS A 172 -3.69 12.61 -5.06
C LYS A 172 -3.10 13.97 -5.41
N ASP A 173 -2.63 14.72 -4.41
CA ASP A 173 -2.00 16.02 -4.62
C ASP A 173 -0.72 15.92 -5.45
N LYS A 174 0.12 14.91 -5.21
CA LYS A 174 1.31 14.68 -6.04
C LYS A 174 0.98 14.32 -7.49
N LEU A 175 -0.11 13.56 -7.71
CA LEU A 175 -0.54 13.13 -9.05
C LEU A 175 -1.29 14.24 -9.82
N SER A 176 -2.02 15.08 -9.12
CA SER A 176 -2.87 16.13 -9.70
C SER A 176 -3.02 17.27 -8.69
N PRO A 177 -2.05 18.19 -8.62
CA PRO A 177 -2.08 19.28 -7.65
C PRO A 177 -3.37 20.11 -7.80
N ASP A 178 -4.18 20.16 -6.75
CA ASP A 178 -5.38 20.98 -6.68
C ASP A 178 -5.19 22.09 -5.62
N PRO A 179 -5.13 23.37 -6.04
CA PRO A 179 -4.92 24.48 -5.11
C PRO A 179 -6.12 24.70 -4.15
N ALA A 180 -7.26 24.06 -4.39
CA ALA A 180 -8.45 24.15 -3.53
C ALA A 180 -8.46 23.17 -2.37
N LEU A 181 -7.49 22.22 -2.31
CA LEU A 181 -7.43 21.24 -1.23
C LEU A 181 -6.91 21.87 0.06
N LEU A 182 -7.57 21.49 1.16
CA LEU A 182 -7.20 21.95 2.51
C LEU A 182 -5.77 21.53 2.88
N PRO A 183 -5.03 22.34 3.64
CA PRO A 183 -3.67 22.03 4.03
C PRO A 183 -3.63 20.75 4.88
N ILE A 184 -3.10 19.69 4.30
CA ILE A 184 -2.89 18.37 4.93
C ILE A 184 -2.06 18.44 6.23
N PRO A 185 -1.12 19.38 6.42
CA PRO A 185 -0.42 19.57 7.68
C PRO A 185 -1.34 19.66 8.89
N SER A 186 -2.54 20.24 8.75
CA SER A 186 -3.50 20.36 9.87
C SER A 186 -4.03 19.01 10.34
N THR A 187 -4.30 18.07 9.42
CA THR A 187 -4.79 16.74 9.77
C THR A 187 -3.69 15.90 10.43
N LEU A 188 -2.46 15.96 9.92
CA LEU A 188 -1.31 15.29 10.54
C LEU A 188 -1.02 15.87 11.94
N THR A 189 -1.08 17.19 12.10
CA THR A 189 -0.95 17.84 13.41
C THR A 189 -2.04 17.38 14.39
N ASN A 190 -3.28 17.21 13.94
CA ASN A 190 -4.36 16.69 14.77
C ASN A 190 -4.10 15.23 15.19
N ILE A 191 -3.62 14.39 14.29
CA ILE A 191 -3.22 13.00 14.59
C ILE A 191 -2.12 13.01 15.67
N VAL A 192 -1.08 13.81 15.51
CA VAL A 192 -0.01 13.95 16.51
C VAL A 192 -0.55 14.42 17.86
N ASN A 193 -1.50 15.37 17.87
CA ASN A 193 -2.12 15.82 19.12
C ASN A 193 -2.88 14.69 19.82
N ILE A 194 -3.58 13.83 19.08
CA ILE A 194 -4.25 12.66 19.65
C ILE A 194 -3.22 11.69 20.24
N ILE A 195 -2.18 11.36 19.49
CA ILE A 195 -1.08 10.49 19.93
C ILE A 195 -0.46 11.03 21.22
N ARG A 196 -0.19 12.33 21.27
CA ARG A 196 0.40 13.01 22.45
C ARG A 196 -0.44 12.85 23.71
N LEU A 197 -1.76 12.81 23.58
CA LEU A 197 -2.69 12.72 24.72
C LEU A 197 -2.85 11.29 25.26
N HIS A 198 -2.30 10.26 24.57
CA HIS A 198 -2.48 8.85 24.92
C HIS A 198 -1.14 8.12 25.05
N PRO A 199 -0.28 8.49 26.03
CA PRO A 199 1.08 7.96 26.13
C PRO A 199 1.13 6.43 26.37
N SER A 200 0.11 5.84 26.99
CA SER A 200 0.06 4.40 27.23
C SER A 200 -0.16 3.58 25.95
N GLU A 201 -0.72 4.17 24.90
CA GLU A 201 -1.00 3.47 23.65
C GLU A 201 0.04 3.75 22.57
N PHE A 202 0.81 4.84 22.70
CA PHE A 202 1.82 5.28 21.72
C PHE A 202 3.19 5.47 22.37
N LEU A 203 3.65 4.43 23.06
CA LEU A 203 4.87 4.47 23.84
C LEU A 203 6.10 4.78 22.96
N GLU A 204 6.17 4.21 21.78
CA GLU A 204 7.28 4.38 20.84
C GLU A 204 7.37 5.84 20.37
N TRP A 205 6.21 6.47 20.11
CA TRP A 205 6.18 7.89 19.76
C TRP A 205 6.68 8.76 20.92
N HIS A 206 6.21 8.51 22.14
CA HIS A 206 6.59 9.30 23.32
C HIS A 206 8.07 9.21 23.68
N ASN A 207 8.71 8.10 23.34
CA ASN A 207 10.15 7.88 23.53
C ASN A 207 11.00 8.42 22.36
N SER A 208 10.37 8.82 21.25
CA SER A 208 11.06 9.29 20.06
C SER A 208 11.59 10.72 20.20
N THR A 209 12.59 11.05 19.39
CA THR A 209 13.08 12.44 19.26
C THR A 209 12.01 13.38 18.69
N ILE A 210 11.12 12.87 17.84
CA ILE A 210 10.02 13.63 17.23
C ILE A 210 9.08 14.15 18.31
N ALA A 211 8.75 13.37 19.34
CA ALA A 211 7.90 13.82 20.45
C ALA A 211 8.42 15.10 21.12
N SER A 212 9.74 15.30 21.15
CA SER A 212 10.35 16.48 21.74
C SER A 212 9.99 17.77 21.00
N LEU A 213 9.73 17.71 19.68
CA LEU A 213 9.34 18.84 18.83
C LEU A 213 7.90 19.30 19.12
N TYR A 214 7.08 18.41 19.66
CA TYR A 214 5.66 18.67 19.98
C TYR A 214 5.41 18.92 21.47
N LYS A 215 6.46 18.93 22.30
CA LYS A 215 6.31 19.31 23.71
C LYS A 215 6.02 20.81 23.79
N PRO A 216 5.01 21.22 24.58
CA PRO A 216 4.81 22.65 24.83
C PRO A 216 6.09 23.19 25.47
N VAL A 217 6.48 24.38 25.04
CA VAL A 217 7.56 25.13 25.73
C VAL A 217 7.00 25.56 27.07
N ILE A 218 7.25 24.77 28.10
CA ILE A 218 6.89 25.13 29.48
C ILE A 218 8.07 25.92 30.05
N TYR A 219 7.83 27.19 30.32
CA TYR A 219 8.80 27.98 31.03
C TYR A 219 8.70 27.67 32.52
N GLU A 220 9.75 27.13 33.09
CA GLU A 220 9.85 26.94 34.54
C GLU A 220 10.43 28.19 35.16
N ASN A 221 9.63 28.91 35.96
CA ASN A 221 10.10 30.05 36.72
C ASN A 221 11.20 29.61 37.71
N LYS A 222 12.42 30.09 37.54
CA LYS A 222 13.56 29.79 38.41
C LYS A 222 13.66 30.86 39.49
N LYS A 223 14.11 30.43 40.68
CA LYS A 223 14.39 31.37 41.78
C LYS A 223 15.44 32.38 41.33
N GLY A 224 15.08 33.63 41.16
CA GLY A 224 15.95 34.68 40.62
C GLY A 224 15.54 35.27 39.30
N ASP A 225 14.49 34.70 38.63
CA ASP A 225 13.96 35.31 37.42
C ASP A 225 13.36 36.68 37.74
N LYS A 226 13.62 37.65 36.84
CA LYS A 226 13.13 39.03 37.02
C LYS A 226 11.64 39.21 36.73
N ALA A 227 11.02 38.23 36.10
CA ALA A 227 9.59 38.19 35.81
C ALA A 227 9.08 36.73 35.90
N TYR A 228 7.83 36.55 36.36
CA TYR A 228 7.15 35.27 36.39
C TYR A 228 6.19 35.21 35.19
N TRP A 229 6.24 34.08 34.45
CA TRP A 229 5.35 33.80 33.33
C TRP A 229 4.30 32.79 33.80
N PHE A 230 3.04 33.05 33.52
CA PHE A 230 1.90 32.20 33.90
C PHE A 230 1.25 31.58 32.65
#